data_8460482feb8004919517ff25561d2ee6
#
_entry.id   8460482feb8004919517ff25561d2ee6
#
_cell.length_a   1.000
_cell.length_b   1.000
_cell.length_c   1.000
_cell.angle_alpha   90.00
_cell.angle_beta   90.00
_cell.angle_gamma   90.00
#
_symmetry.space_group_name_H-M   'P 1'
#
loop_
_entity.id
_entity.type
_entity.pdbx_description
1 polymer ?
#
loop_
_entity_poly.entity_id
_entity_poly.type
_entity_poly.pdbx_seq_one_letter_code
_entity_poly.pdbx_strand_id
1 'polypeptide(L)'
;MNGPRSLGFSPSLLHFEMNFPFTSQSHCEIKMATSKFFLSSLLLLLFVHGVLPRAESKTYWGDVDALKQLKNGVQPNSVSPGSCLGSWDFTFDPCDSLFSERFTCGFRIPGSLSNLTRLTRLGLSRNAFSGEVPASIGSLSTLEELYLDNNNLQGPIPPTFNGLGSLKRLEFQSNNISGELPELGSLKNLYLLDASNNVISGYLPTTLPPFLVQISMRNNMIEGTIPPSLKYLNLLQVLDLSHNKLTGSVPYFLFNHPSLQQLTLAFNSFDSLQAPSNLGTQSELIAVDLSNNELQGWLPPFLPLMPKLSALSMENNKFSGMIPIQYALRAALPASGIAPFARLLLGGNYLFGPIPGPLLVLKPDTANVSLADNCLIRCPSRFFFCQGADQKSLMECKSFGSVIP
;
A
#
# COMPACT_ATOMS: atom_id res chain seq x y z
N MET A 1 28.95 24.11 -24.80
CA MET A 1 29.13 22.70 -24.40
C MET A 1 28.06 22.40 -23.38
N ASN A 2 27.05 21.64 -23.79
CA ASN A 2 25.80 21.43 -23.03
C ASN A 2 25.94 20.29 -22.03
N GLY A 3 25.71 20.58 -20.76
CA GLY A 3 25.53 19.56 -19.70
C GLY A 3 24.04 19.14 -19.59
N PRO A 4 23.73 17.93 -19.10
CA PRO A 4 22.37 17.40 -19.12
C PRO A 4 21.48 18.04 -18.05
N ARG A 5 20.24 18.35 -18.45
CA ARG A 5 19.18 18.88 -17.58
C ARG A 5 18.71 17.82 -16.60
N SER A 6 18.80 18.09 -15.32
CA SER A 6 18.16 17.35 -14.26
C SER A 6 16.65 17.59 -14.31
N LEU A 7 15.87 16.51 -14.46
CA LEU A 7 14.42 16.53 -14.24
C LEU A 7 14.15 16.65 -12.74
N GLY A 8 13.69 17.82 -12.33
CA GLY A 8 13.24 18.08 -10.98
C GLY A 8 11.92 17.37 -10.71
N PHE A 9 11.92 16.41 -9.80
CA PHE A 9 10.70 15.91 -9.16
C PHE A 9 10.29 16.88 -8.07
N SER A 10 9.12 17.46 -8.20
CA SER A 10 8.46 18.28 -7.20
C SER A 10 7.98 17.39 -6.03
N PRO A 11 8.26 17.71 -4.76
CA PRO A 11 7.75 16.96 -3.62
C PRO A 11 6.38 17.51 -3.20
N SER A 12 5.33 17.03 -3.85
CA SER A 12 3.95 17.25 -3.40
C SER A 12 3.22 15.91 -3.29
N LEU A 13 3.53 15.15 -2.25
CA LEU A 13 2.70 14.07 -1.74
C LEU A 13 1.97 14.56 -0.48
N LEU A 14 1.05 15.49 -0.68
CA LEU A 14 0.00 15.82 0.25
C LEU A 14 -1.04 14.71 0.25
N HIS A 15 -1.56 14.39 1.43
CA HIS A 15 -2.80 13.65 1.61
C HIS A 15 -3.87 14.20 0.65
N PHE A 16 -4.22 13.42 -0.36
CA PHE A 16 -5.47 13.57 -1.05
C PHE A 16 -6.46 12.59 -0.45
N GLU A 17 -7.25 13.07 0.51
CA GLU A 17 -8.63 12.60 0.62
C GLU A 17 -9.35 13.13 -0.61
N MET A 18 -9.38 12.35 -1.66
CA MET A 18 -10.27 12.65 -2.78
C MET A 18 -11.65 12.12 -2.44
N ASN A 19 -12.47 13.00 -1.87
CA ASN A 19 -13.91 12.92 -2.01
C ASN A 19 -14.24 13.15 -3.48
N PHE A 20 -14.32 12.09 -4.26
CA PHE A 20 -14.93 12.16 -5.57
C PHE A 20 -16.44 12.00 -5.43
N PRO A 21 -17.24 12.90 -6.02
CA PRO A 21 -18.64 12.59 -6.25
C PRO A 21 -18.72 11.37 -7.17
N PHE A 22 -19.54 10.40 -6.77
CA PHE A 22 -19.82 9.19 -7.51
C PHE A 22 -20.25 9.52 -8.95
N THR A 23 -19.33 9.42 -9.89
CA THR A 23 -19.65 9.18 -11.29
C THR A 23 -19.02 7.84 -11.65
N SER A 24 -19.88 6.83 -11.69
CA SER A 24 -19.54 5.45 -11.94
C SER A 24 -19.13 5.26 -13.40
N GLN A 25 -17.86 4.99 -13.64
CA GLN A 25 -17.40 4.28 -14.83
C GLN A 25 -16.55 3.11 -14.39
N SER A 26 -17.15 1.94 -14.39
CA SER A 26 -16.47 0.67 -14.20
C SER A 26 -15.98 0.17 -15.55
N HIS A 27 -14.68 0.02 -15.72
CA HIS A 27 -14.08 -0.61 -16.89
C HIS A 27 -13.76 -2.07 -16.56
N CYS A 28 -14.38 -3.00 -17.30
CA CYS A 28 -13.94 -4.39 -17.35
C CYS A 28 -12.88 -4.47 -18.45
N GLU A 29 -11.59 -4.50 -18.11
CA GLU A 29 -10.51 -4.66 -19.09
C GLU A 29 -9.97 -6.09 -19.07
N ILE A 30 -10.28 -6.86 -20.11
CA ILE A 30 -9.55 -8.09 -20.43
C ILE A 30 -8.60 -7.75 -21.57
N LYS A 31 -7.32 -7.52 -21.25
CA LYS A 31 -6.29 -7.29 -22.29
C LYS A 31 -5.58 -8.60 -22.59
N MET A 32 -5.73 -9.06 -23.83
CA MET A 32 -5.09 -10.27 -24.33
C MET A 32 -3.79 -9.94 -25.06
N ALA A 33 -2.80 -10.84 -24.94
CA ALA A 33 -1.48 -10.62 -25.53
C ALA A 33 -1.52 -10.71 -27.06
N THR A 34 -1.14 -9.62 -27.73
CA THR A 34 -0.85 -9.66 -29.16
C THR A 34 0.51 -10.29 -29.43
N SER A 35 0.52 -11.33 -30.25
CA SER A 35 1.76 -11.97 -30.73
C SER A 35 2.59 -10.98 -31.56
N LYS A 36 3.75 -10.56 -31.01
CA LYS A 36 4.75 -9.83 -31.83
C LYS A 36 5.56 -10.83 -32.63
N PHE A 37 5.24 -10.98 -33.91
CA PHE A 37 6.17 -11.55 -34.88
C PHE A 37 7.19 -10.48 -35.29
N PHE A 38 8.47 -10.80 -35.13
CA PHE A 38 9.59 -10.05 -35.66
C PHE A 38 9.55 -10.05 -37.20
N LEU A 39 9.37 -8.89 -37.83
CA LEU A 39 9.82 -8.61 -39.19
C LEU A 39 10.77 -7.43 -39.13
N SER A 40 12.05 -7.74 -39.17
CA SER A 40 13.09 -6.75 -39.39
C SER A 40 13.16 -6.37 -40.86
N SER A 41 13.48 -5.11 -41.12
CA SER A 41 13.99 -4.54 -42.37
C SER A 41 13.08 -4.45 -43.60
N LEU A 42 11.92 -3.75 -43.48
CA LEU A 42 11.32 -3.08 -44.67
C LEU A 42 10.42 -1.88 -44.30
N LEU A 43 10.67 -1.13 -43.27
CA LEU A 43 9.77 -0.07 -42.78
C LEU A 43 10.40 1.33 -42.81
N LEU A 44 11.27 1.60 -43.80
CA LEU A 44 11.87 2.96 -43.95
C LEU A 44 11.37 3.77 -45.12
N LEU A 45 10.30 3.40 -45.82
CA LEU A 45 9.84 4.09 -47.04
C LEU A 45 8.34 4.46 -47.09
N LEU A 46 7.59 4.42 -45.97
CA LEU A 46 6.16 4.77 -45.95
C LEU A 46 5.78 5.91 -45.00
N PHE A 47 6.72 6.83 -44.73
CA PHE A 47 6.44 8.02 -43.88
C PHE A 47 5.81 9.21 -44.61
N VAL A 48 5.28 9.07 -45.85
CA VAL A 48 4.78 10.21 -46.64
C VAL A 48 3.26 10.26 -46.86
N HIS A 49 2.52 9.20 -46.55
CA HIS A 49 1.05 9.28 -46.70
C HIS A 49 0.38 8.65 -45.46
N GLY A 50 -0.06 9.47 -44.54
CA GLY A 50 -0.71 9.25 -43.25
C GLY A 50 -1.86 8.23 -43.17
N VAL A 51 -1.65 7.00 -43.61
CA VAL A 51 -2.55 5.87 -43.37
C VAL A 51 -1.71 4.71 -42.88
N LEU A 52 -1.39 4.71 -41.57
CA LEU A 52 -0.99 3.48 -40.92
C LEU A 52 -2.21 2.57 -40.85
N PRO A 53 -2.18 1.32 -41.39
CA PRO A 53 -3.26 0.39 -41.14
C PRO A 53 -3.28 0.17 -39.62
N ARG A 54 -4.40 0.49 -38.97
CA ARG A 54 -4.67 0.02 -37.61
C ARG A 54 -4.51 -1.50 -37.65
N ALA A 55 -3.52 -2.04 -36.93
CA ALA A 55 -3.43 -3.45 -36.70
C ALA A 55 -4.68 -3.83 -35.90
N GLU A 56 -5.66 -4.41 -36.55
CA GLU A 56 -6.82 -5.03 -35.92
C GLU A 56 -6.31 -6.20 -35.12
N SER A 57 -6.18 -6.04 -33.82
CA SER A 57 -5.86 -7.14 -32.92
C SER A 57 -7.12 -7.98 -32.74
N LYS A 58 -7.28 -9.04 -33.53
CA LYS A 58 -8.39 -9.98 -33.36
C LYS A 58 -8.14 -10.84 -32.14
N THR A 59 -9.20 -11.04 -31.36
CA THR A 59 -9.18 -11.94 -30.22
C THR A 59 -8.92 -13.37 -30.68
N TYR A 60 -8.01 -14.08 -29.98
CA TYR A 60 -7.75 -15.49 -30.28
C TYR A 60 -9.03 -16.31 -30.06
N TRP A 61 -9.39 -17.20 -31.00
CA TRP A 61 -10.66 -17.94 -30.98
C TRP A 61 -10.88 -18.76 -29.70
N GLY A 62 -9.82 -19.30 -29.09
CA GLY A 62 -9.90 -20.03 -27.83
C GLY A 62 -10.28 -19.13 -26.65
N ASP A 63 -9.90 -17.86 -26.70
CA ASP A 63 -10.27 -16.86 -25.69
C ASP A 63 -11.75 -16.47 -25.85
N VAL A 64 -12.24 -16.37 -27.10
CA VAL A 64 -13.67 -16.14 -27.37
C VAL A 64 -14.50 -17.28 -26.86
N ASP A 65 -14.05 -18.55 -27.01
CA ASP A 65 -14.76 -19.72 -26.52
C ASP A 65 -14.80 -19.78 -24.99
N ALA A 66 -13.70 -19.41 -24.32
CA ALA A 66 -13.67 -19.31 -22.86
C ALA A 66 -14.61 -18.19 -22.34
N LEU A 67 -14.69 -17.05 -23.03
CA LEU A 67 -15.64 -15.98 -22.70
C LEU A 67 -17.10 -16.42 -22.92
N LYS A 68 -17.36 -17.22 -23.96
CA LYS A 68 -18.70 -17.85 -24.16
C LYS A 68 -19.02 -18.83 -23.03
N GLN A 69 -18.08 -19.65 -22.62
CA GLN A 69 -18.26 -20.55 -21.47
C GLN A 69 -18.47 -19.75 -20.16
N LEU A 70 -17.82 -18.64 -20.00
CA LEU A 70 -18.06 -17.70 -18.90
C LEU A 70 -19.54 -17.25 -18.92
N LYS A 71 -20.00 -16.74 -20.03
CA LYS A 71 -21.40 -16.30 -20.19
C LYS A 71 -22.38 -17.43 -19.92
N ASN A 72 -22.13 -18.64 -20.44
CA ASN A 72 -22.97 -19.80 -20.32
C ASN A 72 -22.92 -20.49 -18.95
N GLY A 73 -21.81 -20.32 -18.22
CA GLY A 73 -21.60 -20.87 -16.87
C GLY A 73 -22.29 -20.06 -15.75
N VAL A 74 -22.80 -18.90 -16.08
CA VAL A 74 -23.61 -18.09 -15.16
C VAL A 74 -25.03 -18.64 -15.16
N GLN A 75 -25.63 -18.80 -13.97
CA GLN A 75 -26.99 -19.31 -13.87
C GLN A 75 -27.96 -18.46 -14.73
N PRO A 76 -28.85 -19.09 -15.54
CA PRO A 76 -29.72 -18.36 -16.45
C PRO A 76 -30.58 -17.26 -15.82
N ASN A 77 -30.91 -17.41 -14.53
CA ASN A 77 -31.72 -16.46 -13.78
C ASN A 77 -30.88 -15.25 -13.26
N SER A 78 -29.55 -15.26 -13.41
CA SER A 78 -28.66 -14.19 -13.02
C SER A 78 -28.30 -13.25 -14.19
N VAL A 79 -28.67 -13.65 -15.41
CA VAL A 79 -28.45 -12.86 -16.63
C VAL A 79 -29.76 -12.15 -16.97
N SER A 80 -30.02 -11.01 -16.37
CA SER A 80 -31.20 -10.19 -16.71
C SER A 80 -30.96 -9.44 -18.04
N PRO A 81 -32.05 -9.16 -18.81
CA PRO A 81 -31.95 -8.24 -19.95
C PRO A 81 -31.38 -6.88 -19.48
N GLY A 82 -30.31 -6.42 -20.13
CA GLY A 82 -29.59 -5.21 -19.72
C GLY A 82 -28.43 -5.45 -18.73
N SER A 83 -28.21 -6.72 -18.30
CA SER A 83 -26.97 -7.06 -17.60
C SER A 83 -25.79 -7.08 -18.59
N CYS A 84 -24.60 -6.83 -18.09
CA CYS A 84 -23.41 -6.80 -18.92
C CYS A 84 -23.16 -8.15 -19.64
N LEU A 85 -23.34 -9.30 -18.98
CA LEU A 85 -23.24 -10.61 -19.65
C LEU A 85 -24.39 -10.83 -20.64
N GLY A 86 -25.56 -10.25 -20.39
CA GLY A 86 -26.67 -10.23 -21.34
C GLY A 86 -26.31 -9.47 -22.62
N SER A 87 -25.56 -8.41 -22.52
CA SER A 87 -25.13 -7.57 -23.64
C SER A 87 -23.92 -8.12 -24.42
N TRP A 88 -23.25 -9.17 -23.89
CA TRP A 88 -22.12 -9.76 -24.62
C TRP A 88 -22.59 -10.44 -25.90
N ASP A 89 -22.27 -9.80 -27.01
CA ASP A 89 -22.52 -10.30 -28.35
C ASP A 89 -21.22 -10.81 -28.98
N PHE A 90 -21.07 -12.14 -29.05
CA PHE A 90 -19.90 -12.80 -29.64
C PHE A 90 -19.95 -12.89 -31.16
N THR A 91 -20.89 -12.19 -31.82
CA THR A 91 -20.87 -11.97 -33.28
C THR A 91 -19.82 -10.94 -33.66
N PHE A 92 -19.40 -10.10 -32.67
CA PHE A 92 -18.30 -9.14 -32.80
C PHE A 92 -17.08 -9.62 -32.03
N ASP A 93 -15.89 -9.15 -32.45
CA ASP A 93 -14.64 -9.45 -31.72
C ASP A 93 -14.67 -8.78 -30.34
N PRO A 94 -14.49 -9.51 -29.23
CA PRO A 94 -14.44 -8.92 -27.88
C PRO A 94 -13.39 -7.82 -27.70
N CYS A 95 -12.36 -7.78 -28.54
CA CYS A 95 -11.35 -6.72 -28.52
C CYS A 95 -11.76 -5.47 -29.30
N ASP A 96 -12.82 -5.53 -30.12
CA ASP A 96 -13.24 -4.41 -30.98
C ASP A 96 -14.08 -3.36 -30.27
N SER A 97 -14.35 -3.47 -28.98
CA SER A 97 -14.97 -2.45 -28.44
C SER A 97 -15.69 -2.21 -27.28
N LEU A 98 -16.04 -1.32 -26.84
CA LEU A 98 -17.23 -0.74 -26.19
C LEU A 98 -17.89 -1.64 -25.12
N PHE A 99 -17.11 -2.35 -24.33
CA PHE A 99 -17.60 -2.88 -23.07
C PHE A 99 -17.57 -1.76 -22.00
N SER A 100 -18.45 -0.79 -22.12
CA SER A 100 -18.58 0.30 -21.20
C SER A 100 -19.98 0.40 -20.62
N GLU A 101 -20.50 -0.66 -19.96
CA GLU A 101 -21.65 -0.46 -19.10
C GLU A 101 -21.70 -1.41 -17.91
N ARG A 102 -22.20 -0.89 -16.82
CA ARG A 102 -22.18 -1.32 -15.42
C ARG A 102 -22.69 -2.73 -15.18
N PHE A 103 -21.87 -3.49 -14.48
CA PHE A 103 -22.31 -4.74 -13.85
C PHE A 103 -22.90 -4.48 -12.46
N THR A 104 -24.08 -4.93 -12.21
CA THR A 104 -24.69 -5.00 -10.87
C THR A 104 -25.09 -6.43 -10.50
N CYS A 105 -24.38 -7.44 -10.98
CA CYS A 105 -24.72 -8.84 -10.74
C CYS A 105 -23.67 -9.49 -9.84
N GLY A 106 -24.10 -10.11 -8.75
CA GLY A 106 -23.24 -10.88 -7.86
C GLY A 106 -22.80 -12.20 -8.50
N PHE A 107 -21.81 -12.14 -9.37
CA PHE A 107 -21.27 -13.33 -10.05
C PHE A 107 -20.11 -13.93 -9.29
N ARG A 108 -19.99 -15.26 -9.38
CA ARG A 108 -18.75 -15.94 -9.04
C ARG A 108 -17.78 -15.85 -10.20
N ILE A 109 -16.50 -15.71 -9.89
CA ILE A 109 -15.43 -15.87 -10.89
C ILE A 109 -15.46 -17.35 -11.33
N PRO A 110 -15.69 -17.67 -12.61
CA PRO A 110 -15.76 -19.05 -13.03
C PRO A 110 -14.38 -19.67 -13.17
N GLY A 111 -14.27 -20.93 -12.74
CA GLY A 111 -13.02 -21.69 -12.85
C GLY A 111 -12.52 -21.89 -14.28
N SER A 112 -13.43 -21.81 -15.28
CA SER A 112 -13.09 -21.93 -16.71
C SER A 112 -12.19 -20.82 -17.25
N LEU A 113 -12.03 -19.70 -16.51
CA LEU A 113 -11.03 -18.69 -16.87
C LEU A 113 -9.60 -19.27 -16.93
N SER A 114 -9.33 -20.36 -16.23
CA SER A 114 -8.04 -21.08 -16.29
C SER A 114 -7.74 -21.71 -17.66
N ASN A 115 -8.75 -21.82 -18.55
CA ASN A 115 -8.55 -22.30 -19.93
C ASN A 115 -7.88 -21.24 -20.82
N LEU A 116 -7.83 -19.98 -20.37
CA LEU A 116 -7.13 -18.88 -21.05
C LEU A 116 -5.60 -18.95 -20.81
N THR A 117 -4.97 -20.04 -21.19
CA THR A 117 -3.58 -20.37 -20.84
C THR A 117 -2.53 -19.39 -21.37
N ARG A 118 -2.91 -18.47 -22.28
CA ARG A 118 -2.04 -17.41 -22.83
C ARG A 118 -2.32 -16.04 -22.22
N LEU A 119 -3.22 -15.97 -21.24
CA LEU A 119 -3.59 -14.72 -20.59
C LEU A 119 -2.39 -14.14 -19.82
N THR A 120 -2.06 -12.87 -20.10
CA THR A 120 -1.00 -12.13 -19.39
C THR A 120 -1.56 -11.13 -18.40
N ARG A 121 -2.80 -10.69 -18.59
CA ARG A 121 -3.47 -9.75 -17.69
C ARG A 121 -4.92 -10.14 -17.48
N LEU A 122 -5.34 -10.26 -16.22
CA LEU A 122 -6.74 -10.48 -15.84
C LEU A 122 -7.20 -9.31 -14.95
N GLY A 123 -8.06 -8.47 -15.51
CA GLY A 123 -8.65 -7.33 -14.80
C GLY A 123 -10.13 -7.57 -14.52
N LEU A 124 -10.49 -7.77 -13.25
CA LEU A 124 -11.85 -7.92 -12.76
C LEU A 124 -12.21 -6.85 -11.73
N SER A 125 -11.44 -5.78 -11.64
CA SER A 125 -11.59 -4.70 -10.67
C SER A 125 -12.94 -3.99 -10.77
N ARG A 126 -13.42 -3.49 -9.61
CA ARG A 126 -14.61 -2.62 -9.51
C ARG A 126 -15.86 -3.24 -10.12
N ASN A 127 -16.12 -4.50 -9.76
CA ASN A 127 -17.30 -5.25 -10.13
C ASN A 127 -18.06 -5.72 -8.87
N ALA A 128 -19.06 -6.58 -9.07
CA ALA A 128 -19.81 -7.22 -7.99
C ALA A 128 -19.51 -8.73 -7.90
N PHE A 129 -18.30 -9.15 -8.25
CA PHE A 129 -17.91 -10.55 -8.12
C PHE A 129 -17.96 -10.98 -6.65
N SER A 130 -18.52 -12.16 -6.40
CA SER A 130 -18.71 -12.72 -5.07
C SER A 130 -18.27 -14.18 -5.00
N GLY A 131 -18.27 -14.75 -3.81
CA GLY A 131 -17.77 -16.10 -3.58
C GLY A 131 -16.26 -16.17 -3.54
N GLU A 132 -15.71 -17.36 -3.58
CA GLU A 132 -14.26 -17.58 -3.47
C GLU A 132 -13.54 -17.36 -4.80
N VAL A 133 -12.28 -16.97 -4.70
CA VAL A 133 -11.38 -16.92 -5.86
C VAL A 133 -11.07 -18.35 -6.30
N PRO A 134 -11.33 -18.73 -7.57
CA PRO A 134 -11.11 -20.10 -8.01
C PRO A 134 -9.65 -20.53 -7.95
N ALA A 135 -9.38 -21.67 -7.33
CA ALA A 135 -8.02 -22.22 -7.25
C ALA A 135 -7.40 -22.50 -8.62
N SER A 136 -8.23 -22.72 -9.65
CA SER A 136 -7.80 -22.95 -11.04
C SER A 136 -7.08 -21.74 -11.66
N ILE A 137 -7.28 -20.50 -11.17
CA ILE A 137 -6.52 -19.33 -11.62
C ILE A 137 -5.02 -19.54 -11.45
N GLY A 138 -4.60 -20.28 -10.41
CA GLY A 138 -3.21 -20.61 -10.17
C GLY A 138 -2.51 -21.39 -11.27
N SER A 139 -3.25 -21.95 -12.25
CA SER A 139 -2.67 -22.62 -13.42
C SER A 139 -2.27 -21.69 -14.57
N LEU A 140 -2.62 -20.38 -14.48
CA LEU A 140 -2.30 -19.40 -15.51
C LEU A 140 -0.83 -18.94 -15.39
N SER A 141 0.11 -19.80 -15.72
CA SER A 141 1.56 -19.57 -15.55
C SER A 141 2.11 -18.38 -16.34
N THR A 142 1.41 -17.92 -17.38
CA THR A 142 1.76 -16.74 -18.20
C THR A 142 1.21 -15.43 -17.63
N LEU A 143 0.35 -15.50 -16.59
CA LEU A 143 -0.29 -14.31 -16.03
C LEU A 143 0.74 -13.40 -15.34
N GLU A 144 0.81 -12.16 -15.80
CA GLU A 144 1.71 -11.14 -15.26
C GLU A 144 1.00 -10.19 -14.29
N GLU A 145 -0.28 -9.90 -14.53
CA GLU A 145 -1.04 -8.96 -13.73
C GLU A 145 -2.43 -9.53 -13.40
N LEU A 146 -2.78 -9.52 -12.12
CA LEU A 146 -4.08 -9.96 -11.61
C LEU A 146 -4.71 -8.85 -10.76
N TYR A 147 -5.86 -8.35 -11.20
CA TYR A 147 -6.63 -7.30 -10.54
C TYR A 147 -8.01 -7.84 -10.16
N LEU A 148 -8.24 -7.99 -8.87
CA LEU A 148 -9.50 -8.47 -8.28
C LEU A 148 -10.13 -7.43 -7.34
N ASP A 149 -9.53 -6.27 -7.24
CA ASP A 149 -9.88 -5.23 -6.28
C ASP A 149 -11.31 -4.68 -6.44
N ASN A 150 -11.84 -4.14 -5.33
CA ASN A 150 -13.17 -3.54 -5.28
C ASN A 150 -14.27 -4.48 -5.80
N ASN A 151 -14.43 -5.61 -5.13
CA ASN A 151 -15.47 -6.63 -5.38
C ASN A 151 -16.06 -7.12 -4.04
N ASN A 152 -16.87 -8.19 -4.07
CA ASN A 152 -17.44 -8.87 -2.91
C ASN A 152 -16.87 -10.29 -2.74
N LEU A 153 -15.59 -10.49 -3.14
CA LEU A 153 -14.92 -11.78 -3.04
C LEU A 153 -14.69 -12.15 -1.57
N GLN A 154 -14.78 -13.45 -1.27
CA GLN A 154 -14.66 -13.98 0.08
C GLN A 154 -13.84 -15.28 0.11
N GLY A 155 -13.61 -15.82 1.30
CA GLY A 155 -12.78 -17.01 1.48
C GLY A 155 -11.28 -16.70 1.33
N PRO A 156 -10.42 -17.71 1.42
CA PRO A 156 -8.98 -17.54 1.40
C PRO A 156 -8.42 -17.34 -0.01
N ILE A 157 -7.27 -16.71 -0.11
CA ILE A 157 -6.46 -16.73 -1.34
C ILE A 157 -5.97 -18.17 -1.55
N PRO A 158 -6.21 -18.77 -2.74
CA PRO A 158 -5.82 -20.14 -2.98
C PRO A 158 -4.31 -20.36 -2.94
N PRO A 159 -3.80 -21.39 -2.24
CA PRO A 159 -2.36 -21.73 -2.26
C PRO A 159 -1.83 -22.06 -3.66
N THR A 160 -2.71 -22.40 -4.60
CA THR A 160 -2.35 -22.63 -6.01
C THR A 160 -1.82 -21.40 -6.72
N PHE A 161 -2.00 -20.18 -6.14
CA PHE A 161 -1.41 -18.95 -6.67
C PHE A 161 0.12 -19.03 -6.75
N ASN A 162 0.75 -19.92 -5.99
CA ASN A 162 2.17 -20.26 -6.15
C ASN A 162 2.54 -20.77 -7.56
N GLY A 163 1.58 -21.19 -8.38
CA GLY A 163 1.76 -21.57 -9.78
C GLY A 163 1.85 -20.38 -10.76
N LEU A 164 1.52 -19.18 -10.33
CA LEU A 164 1.56 -17.96 -11.15
C LEU A 164 3.00 -17.44 -11.34
N GLY A 165 3.89 -18.25 -11.92
CA GLY A 165 5.31 -17.98 -11.98
C GLY A 165 5.73 -16.69 -12.70
N SER A 166 4.87 -16.16 -13.59
CA SER A 166 5.12 -14.90 -14.31
C SER A 166 4.54 -13.67 -13.61
N LEU A 167 3.81 -13.86 -12.48
CA LEU A 167 3.05 -12.79 -11.84
C LEU A 167 3.96 -11.68 -11.31
N LYS A 168 3.68 -10.47 -11.74
CA LYS A 168 4.38 -9.23 -11.41
C LYS A 168 3.58 -8.35 -10.45
N ARG A 169 2.26 -8.39 -10.57
CA ARG A 169 1.34 -7.53 -9.81
C ARG A 169 0.11 -8.30 -9.35
N LEU A 170 -0.21 -8.23 -8.07
CA LEU A 170 -1.36 -8.88 -7.45
C LEU A 170 -2.12 -7.86 -6.60
N GLU A 171 -3.33 -7.54 -7.01
CA GLU A 171 -4.20 -6.61 -6.34
C GLU A 171 -5.58 -7.23 -6.07
N PHE A 172 -5.96 -7.29 -4.81
CA PHE A 172 -7.28 -7.76 -4.38
C PHE A 172 -7.85 -6.95 -3.20
N GLN A 173 -7.38 -5.71 -3.05
CA GLN A 173 -7.87 -4.82 -2.00
C GLN A 173 -9.36 -4.53 -2.13
N SER A 174 -9.98 -4.17 -1.00
CA SER A 174 -11.41 -3.84 -0.92
C SER A 174 -12.32 -4.99 -1.36
N ASN A 175 -12.19 -6.10 -0.65
CA ASN A 175 -13.01 -7.30 -0.75
C ASN A 175 -13.39 -7.81 0.67
N ASN A 176 -13.94 -9.01 0.75
CA ASN A 176 -14.19 -9.72 2.01
C ASN A 176 -13.34 -11.01 2.11
N ILE A 177 -12.12 -10.97 1.57
CA ILE A 177 -11.18 -12.10 1.58
C ILE A 177 -10.74 -12.36 3.01
N SER A 178 -10.77 -13.63 3.41
CA SER A 178 -10.57 -14.09 4.79
C SER A 178 -9.54 -15.21 4.87
N GLY A 179 -9.29 -15.68 6.08
CA GLY A 179 -8.27 -16.71 6.32
C GLY A 179 -6.86 -16.18 6.26
N GLU A 180 -5.90 -17.06 6.30
CA GLU A 180 -4.47 -16.73 6.31
C GLU A 180 -3.96 -16.55 4.88
N LEU A 181 -3.05 -15.59 4.69
CA LEU A 181 -2.40 -15.38 3.40
C LEU A 181 -1.40 -16.53 3.16
N PRO A 182 -1.46 -17.23 2.01
CA PRO A 182 -0.54 -18.33 1.75
C PRO A 182 0.91 -17.83 1.59
N GLU A 183 1.86 -18.73 1.77
CA GLU A 183 3.27 -18.47 1.46
C GLU A 183 3.42 -18.19 -0.05
N LEU A 184 3.91 -17.01 -0.40
CA LEU A 184 4.00 -16.54 -1.79
C LEU A 184 5.46 -16.51 -2.33
N GLY A 185 6.41 -17.07 -1.59
CA GLY A 185 7.84 -17.00 -1.91
C GLY A 185 8.27 -17.60 -3.26
N SER A 186 7.41 -18.39 -3.91
CA SER A 186 7.65 -18.92 -5.26
C SER A 186 7.43 -17.89 -6.38
N LEU A 187 6.69 -16.80 -6.13
CA LEU A 187 6.37 -15.75 -7.10
C LEU A 187 7.57 -14.82 -7.34
N LYS A 188 8.60 -15.31 -8.01
CA LYS A 188 9.89 -14.63 -8.15
C LYS A 188 9.80 -13.27 -8.89
N ASN A 189 8.75 -13.04 -9.66
CA ASN A 189 8.59 -11.82 -10.45
C ASN A 189 7.68 -10.78 -9.78
N LEU A 190 7.04 -11.13 -8.64
CA LEU A 190 6.07 -10.26 -7.98
C LEU A 190 6.78 -9.07 -7.33
N TYR A 191 6.43 -7.86 -7.77
CA TYR A 191 6.96 -6.60 -7.20
C TYR A 191 5.91 -5.79 -6.44
N LEU A 192 4.60 -6.04 -6.68
CA LEU A 192 3.52 -5.34 -5.99
C LEU A 192 2.47 -6.31 -5.47
N LEU A 193 2.19 -6.20 -4.18
CA LEU A 193 1.12 -6.91 -3.48
C LEU A 193 0.24 -5.91 -2.74
N ASP A 194 -1.03 -5.80 -3.13
CA ASP A 194 -2.04 -5.03 -2.39
C ASP A 194 -3.20 -5.93 -1.96
N ALA A 195 -3.28 -6.17 -0.67
CA ALA A 195 -4.29 -6.95 0.03
C ALA A 195 -5.14 -6.10 1.00
N SER A 196 -5.07 -4.78 0.88
CA SER A 196 -5.69 -3.83 1.83
C SER A 196 -7.21 -3.96 1.89
N ASN A 197 -7.80 -3.55 3.03
CA ASN A 197 -9.26 -3.51 3.20
C ASN A 197 -9.92 -4.86 2.92
N ASN A 198 -9.53 -5.87 3.69
CA ASN A 198 -10.10 -7.22 3.69
C ASN A 198 -10.32 -7.68 5.14
N VAL A 199 -10.60 -8.95 5.34
CA VAL A 199 -10.71 -9.59 6.66
C VAL A 199 -9.70 -10.73 6.82
N ILE A 200 -8.51 -10.57 6.21
CA ILE A 200 -7.40 -11.52 6.28
C ILE A 200 -6.92 -11.61 7.72
N SER A 201 -6.75 -12.82 8.23
CA SER A 201 -6.37 -13.12 9.60
C SER A 201 -5.11 -14.00 9.66
N GLY A 202 -4.71 -14.39 10.85
CA GLY A 202 -3.50 -15.20 11.07
C GLY A 202 -2.23 -14.35 10.98
N TYR A 203 -1.13 -14.96 10.59
CA TYR A 203 0.19 -14.34 10.65
C TYR A 203 0.65 -13.83 9.28
N LEU A 204 1.61 -12.91 9.30
CA LEU A 204 2.31 -12.53 8.07
C LEU A 204 3.09 -13.75 7.53
N PRO A 205 3.06 -14.00 6.19
CA PRO A 205 3.81 -15.10 5.59
C PRO A 205 5.29 -15.02 5.94
N THR A 206 5.88 -16.18 6.24
CA THR A 206 7.31 -16.28 6.55
C THR A 206 8.18 -16.25 5.30
N THR A 207 7.62 -16.60 4.16
CA THR A 207 8.29 -16.53 2.86
C THR A 207 7.52 -15.61 1.92
N LEU A 208 8.17 -14.52 1.51
CA LEU A 208 7.62 -13.52 0.62
C LEU A 208 8.44 -13.45 -0.68
N PRO A 209 7.84 -12.99 -1.79
CA PRO A 209 8.53 -12.79 -3.06
C PRO A 209 9.75 -11.87 -2.91
N PRO A 210 10.95 -12.28 -3.40
CA PRO A 210 12.20 -11.57 -3.10
C PRO A 210 12.32 -10.20 -3.77
N PHE A 211 11.54 -9.93 -4.81
CA PHE A 211 11.60 -8.68 -5.58
C PHE A 211 10.45 -7.72 -5.28
N LEU A 212 9.73 -7.94 -4.18
CA LEU A 212 8.70 -7.01 -3.74
C LEU A 212 9.27 -5.61 -3.52
N VAL A 213 8.61 -4.64 -4.14
CA VAL A 213 8.86 -3.20 -4.00
C VAL A 213 7.79 -2.56 -3.11
N GLN A 214 6.57 -3.04 -3.21
CA GLN A 214 5.45 -2.55 -2.41
C GLN A 214 4.65 -3.69 -1.82
N ILE A 215 4.39 -3.60 -0.52
CA ILE A 215 3.45 -4.44 0.24
C ILE A 215 2.47 -3.54 0.95
N SER A 216 1.18 -3.73 0.69
CA SER A 216 0.10 -3.13 1.46
C SER A 216 -0.87 -4.22 1.91
N MET A 217 -0.99 -4.37 3.24
CA MET A 217 -1.96 -5.26 3.88
C MET A 217 -2.78 -4.46 4.93
N ARG A 218 -2.92 -3.17 4.69
CA ARG A 218 -3.64 -2.26 5.56
C ARG A 218 -5.08 -2.71 5.78
N ASN A 219 -5.60 -2.45 6.98
CA ASN A 219 -6.99 -2.69 7.35
C ASN A 219 -7.41 -4.15 7.12
N ASN A 220 -6.83 -5.03 7.95
CA ASN A 220 -7.09 -6.46 8.00
C ASN A 220 -7.14 -6.93 9.49
N MET A 221 -7.10 -8.23 9.72
CA MET A 221 -7.07 -8.84 11.06
C MET A 221 -5.77 -9.60 11.33
N ILE A 222 -4.65 -9.21 10.69
CA ILE A 222 -3.36 -9.88 10.80
C ILE A 222 -2.81 -9.68 12.20
N GLU A 223 -2.32 -10.76 12.80
CA GLU A 223 -1.83 -10.79 14.17
C GLU A 223 -0.37 -11.26 14.29
N GLY A 224 0.16 -11.28 15.51
CA GLY A 224 1.52 -11.72 15.79
C GLY A 224 2.55 -10.63 15.53
N THR A 225 3.77 -11.02 15.19
CA THR A 225 4.91 -10.11 15.05
C THR A 225 5.38 -9.98 13.61
N ILE A 226 6.13 -8.93 13.31
CA ILE A 226 6.76 -8.74 12.00
C ILE A 226 7.85 -9.81 11.80
N PRO A 227 7.74 -10.67 10.76
CA PRO A 227 8.68 -11.76 10.55
C PRO A 227 10.06 -11.26 10.12
N PRO A 228 11.15 -11.88 10.60
CA PRO A 228 12.51 -11.49 10.25
C PRO A 228 12.84 -11.62 8.76
N SER A 229 12.05 -12.37 7.99
CA SER A 229 12.24 -12.53 6.54
C SER A 229 12.11 -11.23 5.76
N LEU A 230 11.34 -10.26 6.26
CA LEU A 230 11.20 -8.94 5.61
C LEU A 230 12.55 -8.22 5.43
N LYS A 231 13.55 -8.49 6.29
CA LYS A 231 14.89 -7.90 6.14
C LYS A 231 15.61 -8.26 4.85
N TYR A 232 15.19 -9.34 4.18
CA TYR A 232 15.81 -9.83 2.94
C TYR A 232 15.16 -9.29 1.67
N LEU A 233 14.07 -8.52 1.78
CA LEU A 233 13.38 -7.90 0.66
C LEU A 233 14.11 -6.62 0.21
N ASN A 234 15.32 -6.76 -0.29
CA ASN A 234 16.24 -5.64 -0.54
C ASN A 234 15.73 -4.55 -1.51
N LEU A 235 14.60 -4.76 -2.19
CA LEU A 235 13.97 -3.78 -3.08
C LEU A 235 12.73 -3.13 -2.46
N LEU A 236 12.33 -3.52 -1.25
CA LEU A 236 11.10 -3.06 -0.61
C LEU A 236 11.20 -1.56 -0.28
N GLN A 237 10.35 -0.75 -0.91
CA GLN A 237 10.29 0.69 -0.74
C GLN A 237 9.09 1.13 0.12
N VAL A 238 7.98 0.39 0.04
CA VAL A 238 6.75 0.72 0.76
C VAL A 238 6.25 -0.49 1.52
N LEU A 239 6.07 -0.33 2.82
CA LEU A 239 5.45 -1.31 3.72
C LEU A 239 4.33 -0.66 4.51
N ASP A 240 3.09 -1.02 4.19
CA ASP A 240 1.91 -0.59 4.93
C ASP A 240 1.20 -1.79 5.56
N LEU A 241 1.31 -1.91 6.88
CA LEU A 241 0.66 -2.91 7.72
C LEU A 241 -0.29 -2.26 8.73
N SER A 242 -0.70 -1.01 8.49
CA SER A 242 -1.56 -0.27 9.42
C SER A 242 -2.94 -0.90 9.57
N HIS A 243 -3.63 -0.58 10.68
CA HIS A 243 -4.96 -1.11 10.99
C HIS A 243 -5.02 -2.64 10.97
N ASN A 244 -4.21 -3.26 11.82
CA ASN A 244 -4.15 -4.70 12.03
C ASN A 244 -4.11 -5.03 13.54
N LYS A 245 -3.79 -6.26 13.90
CA LYS A 245 -3.64 -6.73 15.29
C LYS A 245 -2.20 -7.14 15.60
N LEU A 246 -1.23 -6.54 14.92
CA LEU A 246 0.19 -6.86 15.11
C LEU A 246 0.66 -6.41 16.50
N THR A 247 1.56 -7.18 17.10
CA THR A 247 2.04 -7.02 18.48
C THR A 247 3.56 -7.11 18.59
N GLY A 248 4.06 -6.90 19.81
CA GLY A 248 5.47 -7.04 20.14
C GLY A 248 6.32 -5.86 19.67
N SER A 249 7.60 -6.08 19.48
CA SER A 249 8.56 -5.03 19.16
C SER A 249 8.66 -4.77 17.68
N VAL A 250 8.68 -3.48 17.28
CA VAL A 250 9.04 -3.10 15.90
C VAL A 250 10.52 -3.39 15.67
N PRO A 251 10.88 -4.26 14.71
CA PRO A 251 12.24 -4.75 14.56
C PRO A 251 13.21 -3.67 14.03
N TYR A 252 14.44 -3.68 14.56
CA TYR A 252 15.51 -2.74 14.19
C TYR A 252 15.81 -2.69 12.69
N PHE A 253 15.66 -3.81 11.98
CA PHE A 253 16.02 -3.89 10.57
C PHE A 253 15.11 -3.04 9.67
N LEU A 254 13.89 -2.71 10.10
CA LEU A 254 13.02 -1.80 9.36
C LEU A 254 13.58 -0.36 9.35
N PHE A 255 14.25 0.04 10.44
CA PHE A 255 14.86 1.37 10.55
C PHE A 255 16.23 1.47 9.86
N ASN A 256 16.79 0.35 9.44
CA ASN A 256 18.07 0.24 8.73
C ASN A 256 17.95 -0.53 7.41
N HIS A 257 16.75 -0.60 6.86
CA HIS A 257 16.48 -1.32 5.63
C HIS A 257 17.10 -0.58 4.43
N PRO A 258 17.76 -1.28 3.49
CA PRO A 258 18.56 -0.63 2.43
C PRO A 258 17.74 0.16 1.41
N SER A 259 16.44 -0.06 1.33
CA SER A 259 15.58 0.56 0.30
C SER A 259 14.24 1.08 0.83
N LEU A 260 13.87 0.78 2.08
CA LEU A 260 12.56 1.14 2.61
C LEU A 260 12.46 2.66 2.81
N GLN A 261 11.48 3.27 2.12
CA GLN A 261 11.22 4.71 2.13
C GLN A 261 9.99 5.07 2.94
N GLN A 262 8.96 4.22 2.94
CA GLN A 262 7.72 4.44 3.66
C GLN A 262 7.40 3.24 4.54
N LEU A 263 7.21 3.50 5.82
CA LEU A 263 6.84 2.52 6.83
C LEU A 263 5.61 2.99 7.57
N THR A 264 4.49 2.29 7.42
CA THR A 264 3.23 2.57 8.10
C THR A 264 2.80 1.37 8.93
N LEU A 265 2.87 1.51 10.24
CA LEU A 265 2.48 0.51 11.24
C LEU A 265 1.39 1.02 12.19
N ALA A 266 0.74 2.13 11.84
CA ALA A 266 -0.27 2.78 12.67
C ALA A 266 -1.46 1.85 12.96
N PHE A 267 -2.16 2.08 14.08
CA PHE A 267 -3.32 1.29 14.49
C PHE A 267 -3.02 -0.21 14.59
N ASN A 268 -2.08 -0.55 15.44
CA ASN A 268 -1.71 -1.91 15.84
C ASN A 268 -1.52 -1.97 17.37
N SER A 269 -0.90 -3.02 17.87
CA SER A 269 -0.59 -3.18 19.31
C SER A 269 0.92 -3.37 19.57
N PHE A 270 1.77 -2.69 18.81
CA PHE A 270 3.22 -2.71 19.06
C PHE A 270 3.55 -2.01 20.40
N ASP A 271 4.41 -2.62 21.20
CA ASP A 271 4.76 -2.17 22.56
C ASP A 271 6.12 -1.50 22.67
N SER A 272 7.03 -1.76 21.75
CA SER A 272 8.41 -1.27 21.83
C SER A 272 9.06 -1.12 20.46
N LEU A 273 10.18 -0.38 20.41
CA LEU A 273 11.00 -0.20 19.22
C LEU A 273 12.42 -0.70 19.47
N GLN A 274 12.94 -1.52 18.55
CA GLN A 274 14.34 -1.93 18.58
C GLN A 274 15.21 -0.89 17.87
N ALA A 275 16.23 -0.38 18.56
CA ALA A 275 17.18 0.55 17.96
C ALA A 275 18.15 -0.15 17.00
N PRO A 276 18.40 0.39 15.79
CA PRO A 276 19.43 -0.14 14.91
C PRO A 276 20.83 0.14 15.44
N SER A 277 21.79 -0.76 15.20
CA SER A 277 23.16 -0.67 15.70
C SER A 277 23.92 0.56 15.19
N ASN A 278 23.61 1.01 13.97
CA ASN A 278 24.20 2.23 13.36
C ASN A 278 23.36 3.49 13.60
N LEU A 279 22.43 3.46 14.58
CA LEU A 279 21.53 4.58 14.92
C LEU A 279 20.75 5.13 13.72
N GLY A 280 20.50 4.31 12.69
CA GLY A 280 19.71 4.71 11.52
C GLY A 280 20.39 5.68 10.55
N THR A 281 21.70 5.94 10.69
CA THR A 281 22.44 6.90 9.85
C THR A 281 22.51 6.51 8.36
N GLN A 282 22.18 5.26 8.02
CA GLN A 282 22.09 4.77 6.65
C GLN A 282 20.64 4.48 6.22
N SER A 283 19.68 4.96 6.97
CA SER A 283 18.25 4.72 6.69
C SER A 283 17.79 5.47 5.44
N GLU A 284 17.07 4.77 4.58
CA GLU A 284 16.40 5.33 3.41
C GLU A 284 15.00 5.87 3.71
N LEU A 285 14.51 5.70 4.95
CA LEU A 285 13.17 6.11 5.37
C LEU A 285 12.95 7.60 5.22
N ILE A 286 11.87 7.95 4.52
CA ILE A 286 11.38 9.31 4.30
C ILE A 286 10.17 9.59 5.20
N ALA A 287 9.29 8.58 5.34
CA ALA A 287 8.08 8.66 6.15
C ALA A 287 7.94 7.44 7.07
N VAL A 288 7.64 7.69 8.33
CA VAL A 288 7.37 6.67 9.35
C VAL A 288 6.10 7.06 10.11
N ASP A 289 5.12 6.17 10.11
CA ASP A 289 3.92 6.31 10.91
C ASP A 289 3.78 5.10 11.86
N LEU A 290 3.89 5.39 13.15
CA LEU A 290 3.77 4.45 14.27
C LEU A 290 2.62 4.86 15.21
N SER A 291 1.74 5.75 14.76
CA SER A 291 0.65 6.29 15.58
C SER A 291 -0.35 5.20 15.99
N ASN A 292 -1.06 5.45 17.08
CA ASN A 292 -2.12 4.56 17.58
C ASN A 292 -1.60 3.12 17.83
N ASN A 293 -0.60 3.02 18.69
CA ASN A 293 -0.01 1.77 19.15
C ASN A 293 0.13 1.80 20.70
N GLU A 294 0.83 0.83 21.25
CA GLU A 294 1.12 0.75 22.69
C GLU A 294 2.59 1.05 23.03
N LEU A 295 3.31 1.71 22.12
CA LEU A 295 4.73 2.01 22.23
C LEU A 295 5.03 2.84 23.47
N GLN A 296 5.97 2.39 24.30
CA GLN A 296 6.28 2.99 25.58
C GLN A 296 7.77 3.27 25.77
N GLY A 297 8.09 3.93 26.87
CA GLY A 297 9.45 4.35 27.18
C GLY A 297 9.75 5.76 26.66
N TRP A 298 11.01 6.06 26.44
CA TRP A 298 11.44 7.39 25.95
C TRP A 298 11.39 7.47 24.43
N LEU A 299 11.23 8.70 23.92
CA LEU A 299 11.33 8.92 22.47
C LEU A 299 12.68 8.41 21.94
N PRO A 300 12.70 7.58 20.89
CA PRO A 300 13.92 6.95 20.39
C PRO A 300 14.93 7.97 19.86
N PRO A 301 16.14 8.07 20.43
CA PRO A 301 17.10 9.09 20.04
C PRO A 301 17.68 8.93 18.64
N PHE A 302 17.51 7.76 18.02
CA PHE A 302 18.01 7.47 16.67
C PHE A 302 17.14 8.03 15.54
N LEU A 303 15.82 8.22 15.75
CA LEU A 303 14.92 8.70 14.69
C LEU A 303 15.33 10.09 14.14
N PRO A 304 15.67 11.08 14.97
CA PRO A 304 16.17 12.35 14.44
C PRO A 304 17.53 12.28 13.75
N LEU A 305 18.26 11.16 13.82
CA LEU A 305 19.54 10.98 13.16
C LEU A 305 19.41 10.35 11.75
N MET A 306 18.24 9.87 11.37
CA MET A 306 17.99 9.30 10.05
C MET A 306 18.02 10.40 8.97
N PRO A 307 18.90 10.33 7.97
CA PRO A 307 19.19 11.49 7.11
C PRO A 307 18.00 11.94 6.24
N LYS A 308 17.17 11.01 5.77
CA LYS A 308 16.07 11.29 4.83
C LYS A 308 14.71 11.43 5.50
N LEU A 309 14.56 11.07 6.77
CA LEU A 309 13.27 11.05 7.47
C LEU A 309 12.70 12.45 7.59
N SER A 310 11.63 12.75 6.85
CA SER A 310 10.96 14.05 6.81
C SER A 310 9.58 14.03 7.46
N ALA A 311 8.91 12.90 7.49
CA ALA A 311 7.61 12.74 8.12
C ALA A 311 7.66 11.65 9.20
N LEU A 312 7.36 12.04 10.43
CA LEU A 312 7.33 11.14 11.59
C LEU A 312 6.04 11.36 12.37
N SER A 313 5.24 10.31 12.52
CA SER A 313 4.09 10.25 13.42
C SER A 313 4.28 9.16 14.46
N MET A 314 4.16 9.54 15.73
CA MET A 314 4.16 8.66 16.90
C MET A 314 3.01 9.04 17.85
N GLU A 315 1.96 9.66 17.32
CA GLU A 315 0.79 10.08 18.10
C GLU A 315 0.08 8.89 18.74
N ASN A 316 -0.64 9.17 19.84
CA ASN A 316 -1.49 8.18 20.50
C ASN A 316 -0.74 6.90 20.85
N ASN A 317 0.33 7.05 21.61
CA ASN A 317 1.15 5.98 22.16
C ASN A 317 1.35 6.18 23.68
N LYS A 318 2.24 5.43 24.27
CA LYS A 318 2.59 5.51 25.70
C LYS A 318 4.01 6.03 25.92
N PHE A 319 4.54 6.83 25.00
CA PHE A 319 5.85 7.46 25.20
C PHE A 319 5.84 8.45 26.36
N SER A 320 6.91 8.46 27.14
CA SER A 320 7.11 9.34 28.29
C SER A 320 8.49 10.00 28.25
N GLY A 321 8.81 10.77 29.29
CA GLY A 321 10.09 11.49 29.33
C GLY A 321 10.03 12.85 28.63
N MET A 322 11.18 13.55 28.64
CA MET A 322 11.31 14.84 27.96
C MET A 322 11.50 14.64 26.44
N ILE A 323 11.03 15.61 25.67
CA ILE A 323 11.29 15.62 24.22
C ILE A 323 12.80 15.92 24.02
N PRO A 324 13.57 14.99 23.41
CA PRO A 324 14.98 15.24 23.13
C PRO A 324 15.16 16.44 22.19
N ILE A 325 16.15 17.29 22.49
CA ILE A 325 16.38 18.54 21.74
C ILE A 325 16.61 18.28 20.24
N GLN A 326 17.12 17.12 19.87
CA GLN A 326 17.39 16.71 18.49
C GLN A 326 16.11 16.70 17.61
N TYR A 327 14.95 16.32 18.18
CA TYR A 327 13.68 16.40 17.48
C TYR A 327 13.32 17.85 17.14
N ALA A 328 13.49 18.74 18.10
CA ALA A 328 13.20 20.15 17.94
C ALA A 328 14.16 20.85 16.97
N LEU A 329 15.46 20.57 17.10
CA LEU A 329 16.47 21.10 16.17
C LEU A 329 16.17 20.70 14.73
N ARG A 330 15.80 19.46 14.52
CA ARG A 330 15.49 18.97 13.20
C ARG A 330 14.22 19.57 12.58
N ALA A 331 13.25 19.94 13.38
CA ALA A 331 12.05 20.62 12.91
C ALA A 331 12.30 22.11 12.61
N ALA A 332 13.08 22.80 13.46
CA ALA A 332 13.23 24.24 13.40
C ALA A 332 14.53 24.71 12.71
N LEU A 333 15.63 23.98 12.86
CA LEU A 333 16.98 24.37 12.44
C LEU A 333 17.72 23.16 11.85
N PRO A 334 17.30 22.66 10.67
CA PRO A 334 17.88 21.45 10.09
C PRO A 334 19.38 21.63 9.81
N ALA A 335 20.17 20.63 10.20
CA ALA A 335 21.58 20.59 9.87
C ALA A 335 21.80 20.31 8.37
N SER A 336 22.91 20.80 7.82
CA SER A 336 23.29 20.52 6.43
C SER A 336 23.38 19.00 6.18
N GLY A 337 22.75 18.52 5.11
CA GLY A 337 22.75 17.10 4.74
C GLY A 337 21.71 16.22 5.43
N ILE A 338 20.90 16.77 6.33
CA ILE A 338 19.80 16.05 6.99
C ILE A 338 18.48 16.73 6.60
N ALA A 339 17.51 15.93 6.13
CA ALA A 339 16.18 16.44 5.76
C ALA A 339 15.48 17.03 7.01
N PRO A 340 14.87 18.22 6.94
CA PRO A 340 14.06 18.75 8.03
C PRO A 340 12.83 17.88 8.29
N PHE A 341 12.28 17.91 9.51
CA PHE A 341 10.95 17.38 9.73
C PHE A 341 9.91 18.33 9.12
N ALA A 342 9.33 17.95 8.01
CA ALA A 342 8.12 18.59 7.48
C ALA A 342 6.89 18.21 8.31
N ARG A 343 6.92 17.01 8.92
CA ARG A 343 5.87 16.53 9.84
C ARG A 343 6.52 15.88 11.05
N LEU A 344 6.11 16.31 12.25
CA LEU A 344 6.51 15.74 13.53
C LEU A 344 5.30 15.69 14.47
N LEU A 345 4.64 14.53 14.52
CA LEU A 345 3.44 14.35 15.30
C LEU A 345 3.72 13.47 16.53
N LEU A 346 3.63 14.06 17.71
CA LEU A 346 3.93 13.45 19.01
C LEU A 346 2.75 13.57 19.99
N GLY A 347 1.59 14.07 19.56
CA GLY A 347 0.40 14.25 20.38
C GLY A 347 -0.12 12.94 20.97
N GLY A 348 -0.94 13.00 22.01
CA GLY A 348 -1.57 11.82 22.61
C GLY A 348 -0.60 10.87 23.30
N ASN A 349 0.47 11.39 23.92
CA ASN A 349 1.45 10.60 24.66
C ASN A 349 1.52 11.06 26.15
N TYR A 350 2.55 10.70 26.85
CA TYR A 350 2.83 11.10 28.24
C TYR A 350 4.16 11.86 28.36
N LEU A 351 4.51 12.60 27.32
CA LEU A 351 5.72 13.42 27.29
C LEU A 351 5.59 14.56 28.29
N PHE A 352 6.63 14.82 29.08
CA PHE A 352 6.60 15.83 30.13
C PHE A 352 7.79 16.80 30.05
N GLY A 353 7.82 17.78 30.95
CA GLY A 353 8.86 18.80 30.98
C GLY A 353 8.58 19.98 30.06
N PRO A 354 9.57 20.87 29.88
CA PRO A 354 9.41 22.06 29.07
C PRO A 354 9.46 21.74 27.56
N ILE A 355 8.81 22.59 26.77
CA ILE A 355 8.95 22.56 25.31
C ILE A 355 10.40 22.91 24.96
N PRO A 356 11.07 22.10 24.12
CA PRO A 356 12.43 22.40 23.67
C PRO A 356 12.56 23.78 22.98
N GLY A 357 13.53 24.56 23.34
CA GLY A 357 13.71 25.94 22.86
C GLY A 357 13.61 26.15 21.35
N PRO A 358 14.21 25.31 20.50
CA PRO A 358 14.10 25.47 19.04
C PRO A 358 12.65 25.44 18.51
N LEU A 359 11.72 24.72 19.13
CA LEU A 359 10.32 24.75 18.72
C LEU A 359 9.63 26.08 19.02
N LEU A 360 10.08 26.82 20.04
CA LEU A 360 9.46 28.10 20.41
C LEU A 360 9.63 29.19 19.35
N VAL A 361 10.60 29.04 18.45
CA VAL A 361 10.84 29.95 17.32
C VAL A 361 10.33 29.43 15.98
N LEU A 362 9.72 28.23 15.99
CA LEU A 362 9.13 27.63 14.79
C LEU A 362 7.94 28.46 14.32
N LYS A 363 7.93 28.81 13.03
CA LYS A 363 6.83 29.57 12.44
C LYS A 363 5.74 28.61 11.99
N PRO A 364 4.45 28.99 12.06
CA PRO A 364 3.38 28.30 11.38
C PRO A 364 3.75 28.07 9.90
N ASP A 365 3.29 27.00 9.31
CA ASP A 365 3.51 26.60 7.90
C ASP A 365 4.94 26.17 7.52
N THR A 366 5.92 26.22 8.42
CA THR A 366 7.25 25.66 8.15
C THR A 366 7.34 24.16 8.36
N ALA A 367 6.60 23.64 9.34
CA ALA A 367 6.47 22.21 9.62
C ALA A 367 5.12 21.94 10.30
N ASN A 368 4.54 20.78 10.03
CA ASN A 368 3.37 20.31 10.77
C ASN A 368 3.85 19.60 12.04
N VAL A 369 3.73 20.28 13.19
CA VAL A 369 4.13 19.74 14.50
C VAL A 369 2.90 19.64 15.40
N SER A 370 2.74 18.52 16.11
CA SER A 370 1.69 18.29 17.11
C SER A 370 2.31 17.81 18.43
N LEU A 371 2.04 18.53 19.51
CA LEU A 371 2.42 18.21 20.90
C LEU A 371 1.21 18.21 21.84
N ALA A 372 0.02 18.30 21.30
CA ALA A 372 -1.23 18.31 22.08
C ALA A 372 -1.40 17.00 22.86
N ASP A 373 -2.25 17.02 23.89
CA ASP A 373 -2.60 15.83 24.67
C ASP A 373 -1.38 15.06 25.23
N ASN A 374 -0.44 15.79 25.85
CA ASN A 374 0.71 15.26 26.55
C ASN A 374 0.72 15.73 28.02
N CYS A 375 1.81 15.61 28.73
CA CYS A 375 2.03 16.09 30.09
C CYS A 375 3.01 17.29 30.15
N LEU A 376 3.07 18.10 29.08
CA LEU A 376 4.05 19.17 28.96
C LEU A 376 3.74 20.36 29.86
N ILE A 377 4.79 20.95 30.44
CA ILE A 377 4.68 22.16 31.22
C ILE A 377 4.58 23.35 30.26
N ARG A 378 3.46 24.14 30.37
CA ARG A 378 3.24 25.36 29.60
C ARG A 378 3.23 25.17 28.07
N CYS A 379 2.33 24.31 27.58
CA CYS A 379 2.02 24.19 26.14
C CYS A 379 0.70 24.94 25.83
N PRO A 380 0.68 26.29 25.91
CA PRO A 380 -0.57 27.04 25.68
C PRO A 380 -0.95 27.05 24.20
N SER A 381 -2.25 27.15 23.92
CA SER A 381 -2.83 27.16 22.58
C SER A 381 -2.34 28.29 21.64
N ARG A 382 -1.62 29.28 22.18
CA ARG A 382 -0.94 30.29 21.35
C ARG A 382 0.16 29.71 20.46
N PHE A 383 0.74 28.57 20.85
CA PHE A 383 1.63 27.81 19.98
C PHE A 383 0.81 26.86 19.10
N PHE A 384 0.94 26.97 17.78
CA PHE A 384 0.17 26.17 16.84
C PHE A 384 0.34 24.65 17.06
N PHE A 385 1.52 24.22 17.50
CA PHE A 385 1.82 22.82 17.80
C PHE A 385 1.26 22.32 19.15
N CYS A 386 0.64 23.19 19.95
CA CYS A 386 -0.08 22.86 21.18
C CYS A 386 -1.62 22.93 20.97
N GLN A 387 -2.08 23.18 19.74
CA GLN A 387 -3.50 23.24 19.42
C GLN A 387 -4.05 21.83 19.13
N GLY A 388 -5.37 21.70 19.15
CA GLY A 388 -6.07 20.45 18.83
C GLY A 388 -6.63 19.72 20.05
N ALA A 389 -5.89 19.69 21.16
CA ALA A 389 -6.36 19.20 22.45
C ALA A 389 -5.56 19.85 23.59
N ASP A 390 -6.16 19.93 24.78
CA ASP A 390 -5.46 20.36 25.98
C ASP A 390 -4.41 19.32 26.41
N GLN A 391 -3.46 19.75 27.26
CA GLN A 391 -2.53 18.81 27.89
C GLN A 391 -3.31 17.94 28.91
N LYS A 392 -2.87 16.69 29.08
CA LYS A 392 -3.45 15.77 30.07
C LYS A 392 -3.46 16.37 31.45
N SER A 393 -4.46 16.01 32.25
CA SER A 393 -4.52 16.42 33.64
C SER A 393 -3.34 15.89 34.45
N LEU A 394 -2.98 16.60 35.51
CA LEU A 394 -1.91 16.16 36.41
C LEU A 394 -2.19 14.78 37.00
N MET A 395 -3.46 14.44 37.23
CA MET A 395 -3.85 13.14 37.73
C MET A 395 -3.59 12.02 36.70
N GLU A 396 -3.95 12.22 35.44
CA GLU A 396 -3.67 11.31 34.34
C GLU A 396 -2.17 11.10 34.16
N CYS A 397 -1.39 12.20 34.16
CA CYS A 397 0.06 12.13 34.03
C CYS A 397 0.71 11.34 35.17
N LYS A 398 0.33 11.58 36.41
CA LYS A 398 0.85 10.88 37.59
C LYS A 398 0.40 9.42 37.66
N SER A 399 -0.78 9.07 37.16
CA SER A 399 -1.26 7.69 37.15
C SER A 399 -0.48 6.80 36.17
N PHE A 400 0.10 7.41 35.12
CA PHE A 400 0.89 6.66 34.13
C PHE A 400 2.28 6.23 34.63
N GLY A 401 2.93 7.04 35.50
CA GLY A 401 4.22 6.67 36.07
C GLY A 401 4.68 7.61 37.19
N SER A 402 5.29 7.04 38.21
CA SER A 402 5.84 7.77 39.36
C SER A 402 6.97 8.73 39.03
N VAL A 403 7.45 8.75 37.80
CA VAL A 403 8.57 9.59 37.31
C VAL A 403 8.09 10.89 36.68
N ILE A 404 6.78 11.07 36.45
CA ILE A 404 6.22 12.32 35.94
C ILE A 404 6.01 13.26 37.11
N PRO A 405 6.75 14.38 37.20
CA PRO A 405 6.74 15.29 38.36
C PRO A 405 5.40 16.00 38.58
#